data_3ef6ff480b0aaec986d3ae7eaf63053a
#
_entry.id   3ef6ff480b0aaec986d3ae7eaf63053a
#
_cell.length_a   1.000
_cell.length_b   1.000
_cell.length_c   1.000
_cell.angle_alpha   90.00
_cell.angle_beta   90.00
_cell.angle_gamma   90.00
#
_symmetry.space_group_name_H-M   'P 1'
#
loop_
_entity.id
_entity.type
_entity.pdbx_description
1 polymer ?
#
loop_
_entity_poly.entity_id
_entity_poly.type
_entity_poly.pdbx_seq_one_letter_code
_entity_poly.pdbx_strand_id
1 'polypeptide(L)'
;MRAFWREFRENKIAVLALFVVVLTALAAIFAPLVAPQDPYDLANLDLRDARRPPGFVGTGGYTHWLGTDAQGRDLFSAILFGLRISLQMGLAAGAVAMTIGATLGILAAYARGWLEGAIMRVVDLQLSFPAILLALVLVAVLGQGKTQLVIALVAAQYAYFARTAYGAATAERQKDYVEAASATPLPGWRVVLRHILPNCLPPLIVVGTVQVANAISLEATLSFLGLGLPPTEPSLGMLIANGFQYMMSGRTWISVYPGIALILLIVAINIVGDQVRDQFNPRLRK
;
A
#
# COMPACT_ATOMS: atom_id res chain seq x y z
N MET A 1 1.57 11.52 -22.98
CA MET A 1 0.94 10.20 -22.76
C MET A 1 1.38 9.13 -23.77
N ARG A 2 1.31 9.37 -25.12
CA ARG A 2 1.71 8.34 -26.11
C ARG A 2 3.18 7.92 -26.02
N ALA A 3 4.10 8.84 -25.75
CA ALA A 3 5.53 8.53 -25.56
C ALA A 3 5.75 7.66 -24.31
N PHE A 4 5.10 8.02 -23.20
CA PHE A 4 5.12 7.25 -21.94
C PHE A 4 4.73 5.78 -22.16
N TRP A 5 3.60 5.53 -22.84
CA TRP A 5 3.13 4.16 -23.09
C TRP A 5 4.03 3.38 -24.05
N ARG A 6 4.68 4.05 -25.01
CA ARG A 6 5.65 3.39 -25.89
C ARG A 6 6.87 2.91 -25.13
N GLU A 7 7.50 3.79 -24.35
CA GLU A 7 8.66 3.46 -23.52
C GLU A 7 8.32 2.41 -22.43
N PHE A 8 7.11 2.50 -21.82
CA PHE A 8 6.65 1.51 -20.85
C PHE A 8 6.55 0.11 -21.46
N ARG A 9 6.05 0.00 -22.70
CA ARG A 9 5.88 -1.28 -23.40
C ARG A 9 7.20 -1.93 -23.84
N GLU A 10 8.27 -1.18 -23.93
CA GLU A 10 9.59 -1.71 -24.26
C GLU A 10 10.12 -2.60 -23.13
N ASN A 11 9.78 -2.32 -21.88
CA ASN A 11 10.12 -3.17 -20.73
C ASN A 11 9.06 -4.25 -20.51
N LYS A 12 9.33 -5.47 -21.02
CA LYS A 12 8.43 -6.62 -20.91
C LYS A 12 8.14 -7.01 -19.45
N ILE A 13 9.11 -6.83 -18.55
CA ILE A 13 8.96 -7.15 -17.13
C ILE A 13 7.96 -6.18 -16.48
N ALA A 14 8.04 -4.89 -16.81
CA ALA A 14 7.10 -3.88 -16.32
C ALA A 14 5.67 -4.12 -16.86
N VAL A 15 5.54 -4.55 -18.11
CA VAL A 15 4.24 -4.93 -18.70
C VAL A 15 3.64 -6.14 -17.98
N LEU A 16 4.45 -7.17 -17.71
CA LEU A 16 4.00 -8.34 -16.96
C LEU A 16 3.60 -7.96 -15.52
N ALA A 17 4.41 -7.13 -14.86
CA ALA A 17 4.11 -6.64 -13.52
C ALA A 17 2.79 -5.83 -13.49
N LEU A 18 2.59 -4.95 -14.47
CA LEU A 18 1.34 -4.19 -14.60
C LEU A 18 0.14 -5.15 -14.81
N PHE A 19 0.31 -6.17 -15.65
CA PHE A 19 -0.73 -7.19 -15.85
C PHE A 19 -1.07 -7.89 -14.51
N VAL A 20 -0.06 -8.27 -13.72
CA VAL A 20 -0.26 -8.88 -12.39
C VAL A 20 -0.98 -7.92 -11.45
N VAL A 21 -0.58 -6.64 -11.39
CA VAL A 21 -1.26 -5.62 -10.56
C VAL A 21 -2.73 -5.46 -10.98
N VAL A 22 -3.00 -5.37 -12.27
CA VAL A 22 -4.37 -5.23 -12.78
C VAL A 22 -5.19 -6.50 -12.49
N LEU A 23 -4.61 -7.67 -12.70
CA LEU A 23 -5.28 -8.95 -12.43
C LEU A 23 -5.61 -9.09 -10.94
N THR A 24 -4.67 -8.80 -10.05
CA THR A 24 -4.89 -8.86 -8.60
C THR A 24 -5.89 -7.80 -8.13
N ALA A 25 -5.87 -6.60 -8.71
CA ALA A 25 -6.87 -5.57 -8.42
C ALA A 25 -8.28 -5.98 -8.87
N LEU A 26 -8.41 -6.54 -10.08
CA LEU A 26 -9.68 -7.07 -10.57
C LEU A 26 -10.16 -8.24 -9.71
N ALA A 27 -9.28 -9.19 -9.37
CA ALA A 27 -9.59 -10.30 -8.48
C ALA A 27 -10.09 -9.82 -7.11
N ALA A 28 -9.46 -8.78 -6.55
CA ALA A 28 -9.85 -8.17 -5.29
C ALA A 28 -11.22 -7.44 -5.38
N ILE A 29 -11.47 -6.72 -6.47
CA ILE A 29 -12.73 -5.99 -6.68
C ILE A 29 -13.89 -6.99 -6.86
N PHE A 30 -13.68 -8.00 -7.70
CA PHE A 30 -14.68 -9.01 -8.01
C PHE A 30 -14.67 -10.21 -7.06
N ALA A 31 -13.91 -10.16 -5.95
CA ALA A 31 -13.87 -11.23 -4.95
C ALA A 31 -15.27 -11.72 -4.52
N PRO A 32 -16.26 -10.85 -4.23
CA PRO A 32 -17.59 -11.31 -3.83
C PRO A 32 -18.36 -12.08 -4.92
N LEU A 33 -17.96 -11.94 -6.20
CA LEU A 33 -18.61 -12.62 -7.32
C LEU A 33 -17.87 -13.90 -7.75
N VAL A 34 -16.56 -13.97 -7.51
CA VAL A 34 -15.69 -15.06 -7.97
C VAL A 34 -15.41 -16.06 -6.86
N ALA A 35 -15.42 -15.62 -5.60
CA ALA A 35 -15.16 -16.48 -4.46
C ALA A 35 -16.28 -17.51 -4.26
N PRO A 36 -15.96 -18.82 -4.19
CA PRO A 36 -16.96 -19.86 -3.93
C PRO A 36 -17.63 -19.73 -2.56
N GLN A 37 -16.96 -19.11 -1.59
CA GLN A 37 -17.43 -18.96 -0.22
C GLN A 37 -17.17 -17.53 0.27
N ASP A 38 -18.11 -16.98 1.06
CA ASP A 38 -17.87 -15.74 1.78
C ASP A 38 -17.08 -16.04 3.08
N PRO A 39 -15.80 -15.62 3.18
CA PRO A 39 -14.98 -15.91 4.35
C PRO A 39 -15.37 -15.09 5.59
N TYR A 40 -16.29 -14.12 5.47
CA TYR A 40 -16.85 -13.34 6.59
C TYR A 40 -18.09 -14.00 7.20
N ASP A 41 -18.74 -14.89 6.49
CA ASP A 41 -19.93 -15.60 6.97
C ASP A 41 -19.53 -16.81 7.83
N LEU A 42 -19.23 -16.50 9.10
CA LEU A 42 -18.84 -17.51 10.08
C LEU A 42 -19.94 -18.55 10.38
N ALA A 43 -21.20 -18.23 10.10
CA ALA A 43 -22.32 -19.13 10.37
C ALA A 43 -22.36 -20.30 9.38
N ASN A 44 -21.85 -20.10 8.16
CA ASN A 44 -21.81 -21.10 7.10
C ASN A 44 -20.46 -21.85 7.02
N LEU A 45 -19.57 -21.64 7.99
CA LEU A 45 -18.31 -22.39 8.09
C LEU A 45 -18.54 -23.74 8.78
N ASP A 46 -18.06 -24.83 8.17
CA ASP A 46 -18.05 -26.15 8.81
C ASP A 46 -16.64 -26.49 9.30
N LEU A 47 -16.49 -26.59 10.63
CA LEU A 47 -15.21 -26.97 11.24
C LEU A 47 -14.73 -28.38 10.85
N ARG A 48 -15.62 -29.22 10.30
CA ARG A 48 -15.25 -30.54 9.72
C ARG A 48 -14.39 -30.38 8.47
N ASP A 49 -14.52 -29.26 7.78
CA ASP A 49 -13.72 -28.92 6.60
C ASP A 49 -12.42 -28.19 6.96
N ALA A 50 -12.11 -28.01 8.26
CA ALA A 50 -10.90 -27.33 8.68
C ALA A 50 -9.62 -28.09 8.30
N ARG A 51 -8.64 -27.32 7.75
CA ARG A 51 -7.28 -27.80 7.44
C ARG A 51 -7.26 -28.96 6.43
N ARG A 52 -8.18 -28.97 5.48
CA ARG A 52 -8.23 -29.98 4.40
C ARG A 52 -7.26 -29.61 3.28
N PRO A 53 -6.66 -30.61 2.63
CA PRO A 53 -5.68 -30.36 1.55
C PRO A 53 -6.30 -29.77 0.31
N PRO A 54 -5.49 -29.19 -0.61
CA PRO A 54 -5.94 -28.76 -1.92
C PRO A 54 -6.68 -29.86 -2.68
N GLY A 55 -7.77 -29.48 -3.38
CA GLY A 55 -8.61 -30.41 -4.13
C GLY A 55 -9.66 -31.15 -3.30
N PHE A 56 -9.79 -30.88 -2.00
CA PHE A 56 -10.82 -31.48 -1.15
C PHE A 56 -12.23 -30.98 -1.52
N VAL A 57 -13.21 -31.87 -1.55
CA VAL A 57 -14.63 -31.54 -1.71
C VAL A 57 -15.24 -31.36 -0.34
N GLY A 58 -15.65 -30.12 -0.02
CA GLY A 58 -16.20 -29.77 1.28
C GLY A 58 -17.65 -30.20 1.48
N THR A 59 -18.14 -30.03 2.71
CA THR A 59 -19.53 -30.31 3.11
C THR A 59 -20.54 -29.47 2.31
N GLY A 60 -20.13 -28.28 1.79
CA GLY A 60 -20.91 -27.43 0.90
C GLY A 60 -21.04 -27.94 -0.55
N GLY A 61 -20.43 -29.07 -0.90
CA GLY A 61 -20.53 -29.69 -2.23
C GLY A 61 -19.66 -29.06 -3.33
N TYR A 62 -18.77 -28.08 -2.98
CA TYR A 62 -17.82 -27.50 -3.92
C TYR A 62 -16.37 -27.90 -3.57
N THR A 63 -15.48 -27.78 -4.57
CA THR A 63 -14.08 -28.16 -4.42
C THR A 63 -13.25 -27.00 -3.92
N HIS A 64 -12.52 -27.20 -2.82
CA HIS A 64 -11.54 -26.25 -2.28
C HIS A 64 -10.21 -26.38 -3.05
N TRP A 65 -10.06 -25.62 -4.14
CA TRP A 65 -8.90 -25.72 -5.05
C TRP A 65 -7.56 -25.55 -4.35
N LEU A 66 -7.46 -24.63 -3.39
CA LEU A 66 -6.25 -24.36 -2.60
C LEU A 66 -6.32 -24.99 -1.21
N GLY A 67 -7.35 -25.82 -0.92
CA GLY A 67 -7.60 -26.35 0.40
C GLY A 67 -8.32 -25.37 1.31
N THR A 68 -8.33 -25.68 2.61
CA THR A 68 -9.01 -24.87 3.63
C THR A 68 -8.05 -24.42 4.72
N ASP A 69 -8.41 -23.33 5.39
CA ASP A 69 -7.66 -22.80 6.53
C ASP A 69 -8.01 -23.48 7.87
N ALA A 70 -7.50 -22.94 8.97
CA ALA A 70 -7.72 -23.47 10.31
C ALA A 70 -9.18 -23.39 10.78
N GLN A 71 -9.99 -22.53 10.18
CA GLN A 71 -11.40 -22.29 10.51
C GLN A 71 -12.37 -22.97 9.53
N GLY A 72 -11.86 -23.68 8.53
CA GLY A 72 -12.69 -24.33 7.49
C GLY A 72 -13.06 -23.39 6.36
N ARG A 73 -12.48 -22.19 6.27
CA ARG A 73 -12.70 -21.26 5.17
C ARG A 73 -11.98 -21.77 3.91
N ASP A 74 -12.63 -21.61 2.76
CA ASP A 74 -11.99 -21.82 1.47
C ASP A 74 -10.78 -20.88 1.30
N LEU A 75 -9.60 -21.45 1.10
CA LEU A 75 -8.36 -20.64 1.09
C LEU A 75 -8.27 -19.77 -0.17
N PHE A 76 -8.81 -20.21 -1.30
CA PHE A 76 -8.88 -19.38 -2.51
C PHE A 76 -9.73 -18.12 -2.27
N SER A 77 -10.93 -18.30 -1.72
CA SER A 77 -11.81 -17.20 -1.32
C SER A 77 -11.14 -16.26 -0.31
N ALA A 78 -10.52 -16.83 0.72
CA ALA A 78 -9.82 -16.05 1.74
C ALA A 78 -8.65 -15.21 1.17
N ILE A 79 -7.91 -15.74 0.18
CA ILE A 79 -6.85 -15.00 -0.51
C ILE A 79 -7.44 -13.85 -1.34
N LEU A 80 -8.54 -14.05 -2.07
CA LEU A 80 -9.17 -12.99 -2.85
C LEU A 80 -9.63 -11.82 -1.96
N PHE A 81 -10.27 -12.12 -0.84
CA PHE A 81 -10.67 -11.11 0.13
C PHE A 81 -9.47 -10.50 0.87
N GLY A 82 -8.43 -11.29 1.14
CA GLY A 82 -7.16 -10.81 1.68
C GLY A 82 -6.47 -9.80 0.77
N LEU A 83 -6.40 -10.07 -0.54
CA LEU A 83 -5.91 -9.12 -1.54
C LEU A 83 -6.72 -7.81 -1.54
N ARG A 84 -8.05 -7.91 -1.41
CA ARG A 84 -8.93 -6.74 -1.33
C ARG A 84 -8.61 -5.88 -0.11
N ILE A 85 -8.45 -6.49 1.06
CA ILE A 85 -8.08 -5.79 2.30
C ILE A 85 -6.72 -5.12 2.15
N SER A 86 -5.70 -5.86 1.72
CA SER A 86 -4.33 -5.32 1.59
C SER A 86 -4.26 -4.15 0.60
N LEU A 87 -4.95 -4.24 -0.56
CA LEU A 87 -5.03 -3.14 -1.51
C LEU A 87 -5.78 -1.93 -0.93
N GLN A 88 -6.92 -2.14 -0.25
CA GLN A 88 -7.67 -1.06 0.39
C GLN A 88 -6.83 -0.35 1.44
N MET A 89 -6.15 -1.09 2.32
CA MET A 89 -5.28 -0.52 3.36
C MET A 89 -4.12 0.26 2.75
N GLY A 90 -3.41 -0.36 1.77
CA GLY A 90 -2.27 0.28 1.11
C GLY A 90 -2.64 1.56 0.37
N LEU A 91 -3.72 1.54 -0.41
CA LEU A 91 -4.19 2.70 -1.16
C LEU A 91 -4.75 3.80 -0.26
N ALA A 92 -5.57 3.44 0.75
CA ALA A 92 -6.14 4.40 1.68
C ALA A 92 -5.04 5.09 2.50
N ALA A 93 -4.14 4.30 3.09
CA ALA A 93 -3.02 4.85 3.86
C ALA A 93 -2.09 5.70 2.99
N GLY A 94 -1.74 5.21 1.78
CA GLY A 94 -0.88 5.95 0.84
C GLY A 94 -1.49 7.27 0.40
N ALA A 95 -2.78 7.30 0.05
CA ALA A 95 -3.47 8.51 -0.38
C ALA A 95 -3.56 9.57 0.75
N VAL A 96 -3.92 9.15 1.97
CA VAL A 96 -4.00 10.05 3.13
C VAL A 96 -2.60 10.54 3.52
N ALA A 97 -1.60 9.65 3.59
CA ALA A 97 -0.23 10.00 3.89
C ALA A 97 0.37 10.97 2.86
N MET A 98 0.10 10.75 1.56
CA MET A 98 0.51 11.66 0.49
C MET A 98 -0.13 13.04 0.65
N THR A 99 -1.42 13.10 0.94
CA THR A 99 -2.14 14.36 1.12
C THR A 99 -1.57 15.17 2.31
N ILE A 100 -1.41 14.53 3.46
CA ILE A 100 -0.85 15.16 4.66
C ILE A 100 0.61 15.56 4.41
N GLY A 101 1.42 14.63 3.93
CA GLY A 101 2.84 14.87 3.69
C GLY A 101 3.09 15.94 2.63
N ALA A 102 2.40 15.88 1.48
CA ALA A 102 2.53 16.90 0.45
C ALA A 102 2.14 18.29 0.96
N THR A 103 1.05 18.39 1.73
CA THR A 103 0.60 19.64 2.32
C THR A 103 1.67 20.22 3.28
N LEU A 104 2.18 19.39 4.19
CA LEU A 104 3.21 19.80 5.15
C LEU A 104 4.53 20.19 4.45
N GLY A 105 4.98 19.40 3.47
CA GLY A 105 6.22 19.67 2.75
C GLY A 105 6.16 20.93 1.90
N ILE A 106 5.06 21.13 1.15
CA ILE A 106 4.87 22.35 0.37
C ILE A 106 4.71 23.58 1.27
N LEU A 107 3.97 23.45 2.38
CA LEU A 107 3.82 24.52 3.36
C LEU A 107 5.18 24.92 3.96
N ALA A 108 6.00 23.95 4.33
CA ALA A 108 7.36 24.20 4.83
C ALA A 108 8.21 24.96 3.80
N ALA A 109 8.24 24.49 2.54
CA ALA A 109 9.00 25.12 1.47
C ALA A 109 8.53 26.55 1.15
N TYR A 110 7.23 26.83 1.30
CA TYR A 110 6.66 28.15 1.02
C TYR A 110 6.80 29.13 2.18
N ALA A 111 6.55 28.71 3.43
CA ALA A 111 6.54 29.57 4.60
C ALA A 111 7.92 30.11 4.98
N ARG A 112 8.99 29.33 4.77
CA ARG A 112 10.38 29.64 5.19
C ARG A 112 10.53 29.94 6.70
N GLY A 113 11.76 30.11 7.15
CA GLY A 113 12.06 30.54 8.49
C GLY A 113 11.73 29.50 9.57
N TRP A 114 11.19 29.94 10.71
CA TRP A 114 10.98 29.07 11.86
C TRP A 114 9.94 27.99 11.62
N LEU A 115 8.89 28.27 10.83
CA LEU A 115 7.83 27.31 10.52
C LEU A 115 8.35 26.17 9.64
N GLU A 116 9.16 26.48 8.64
CA GLU A 116 9.92 25.51 7.85
C GLU A 116 10.77 24.63 8.77
N GLY A 117 11.56 25.25 9.65
CA GLY A 117 12.41 24.54 10.59
C GLY A 117 11.62 23.64 11.52
N ALA A 118 10.49 24.11 12.06
CA ALA A 118 9.64 23.32 12.96
C ALA A 118 9.03 22.10 12.25
N ILE A 119 8.41 22.28 11.07
CA ILE A 119 7.81 21.19 10.31
C ILE A 119 8.87 20.15 9.93
N MET A 120 10.00 20.61 9.36
CA MET A 120 11.03 19.70 8.90
C MET A 120 11.74 18.97 10.05
N ARG A 121 11.86 19.57 11.23
CA ARG A 121 12.34 18.88 12.45
C ARG A 121 11.43 17.71 12.85
N VAL A 122 10.11 17.92 12.84
CA VAL A 122 9.15 16.84 13.15
C VAL A 122 9.26 15.72 12.12
N VAL A 123 9.34 16.07 10.83
CA VAL A 123 9.52 15.09 9.74
C VAL A 123 10.83 14.31 9.91
N ASP A 124 11.94 15.00 10.25
CA ASP A 124 13.25 14.38 10.45
C ASP A 124 13.28 13.45 11.67
N LEU A 125 12.66 13.89 12.77
CA LEU A 125 12.51 13.05 13.96
C LEU A 125 11.75 11.77 13.62
N GLN A 126 10.66 11.87 12.87
CA GLN A 126 9.91 10.68 12.50
C GLN A 126 10.70 9.75 11.58
N LEU A 127 11.42 10.28 10.58
CA LEU A 127 12.25 9.48 9.69
C LEU A 127 13.44 8.80 10.40
N SER A 128 13.79 9.27 11.60
CA SER A 128 14.83 8.64 12.43
C SER A 128 14.35 7.38 13.13
N PHE A 129 13.04 7.15 13.23
CA PHE A 129 12.48 5.94 13.81
C PHE A 129 12.14 4.90 12.73
N PRO A 130 12.39 3.60 13.00
CA PRO A 130 11.90 2.54 12.13
C PRO A 130 10.37 2.59 12.01
N ALA A 131 9.85 2.67 10.76
CA ALA A 131 8.41 2.81 10.49
C ALA A 131 7.58 1.71 11.17
N ILE A 132 8.12 0.47 11.21
CA ILE A 132 7.45 -0.65 11.86
C ILE A 132 7.28 -0.45 13.38
N LEU A 133 8.28 0.10 14.06
CA LEU A 133 8.18 0.34 15.51
C LEU A 133 7.14 1.41 15.81
N LEU A 134 7.09 2.48 15.01
CA LEU A 134 6.08 3.52 15.17
C LEU A 134 4.67 2.94 14.97
N ALA A 135 4.48 2.13 13.91
CA ALA A 135 3.20 1.53 13.62
C ALA A 135 2.77 0.54 14.72
N LEU A 136 3.71 -0.28 15.23
CA LEU A 136 3.46 -1.20 16.36
C LEU A 136 2.99 -0.46 17.61
N VAL A 137 3.69 0.63 17.99
CA VAL A 137 3.32 1.42 19.18
C VAL A 137 1.93 2.03 18.99
N LEU A 138 1.66 2.59 17.81
CA LEU A 138 0.36 3.22 17.54
C LEU A 138 -0.78 2.20 17.58
N VAL A 139 -0.63 1.04 16.97
CA VAL A 139 -1.68 0.00 17.01
C VAL A 139 -1.84 -0.57 18.43
N ALA A 140 -0.75 -0.72 19.18
CA ALA A 140 -0.83 -1.15 20.58
C ALA A 140 -1.63 -0.16 21.47
N VAL A 141 -1.52 1.14 21.19
CA VAL A 141 -2.26 2.19 21.94
C VAL A 141 -3.69 2.36 21.43
N LEU A 142 -3.89 2.39 20.10
CA LEU A 142 -5.19 2.63 19.49
C LEU A 142 -6.10 1.41 19.46
N GLY A 143 -5.54 0.20 19.63
CA GLY A 143 -6.24 -1.07 19.50
C GLY A 143 -6.30 -1.59 18.06
N GLN A 144 -6.93 -2.77 17.90
CA GLN A 144 -7.10 -3.43 16.60
C GLN A 144 -8.27 -2.84 15.82
N GLY A 145 -8.16 -2.81 14.50
CA GLY A 145 -9.22 -2.39 13.59
C GLY A 145 -8.71 -1.71 12.33
N LYS A 146 -9.56 -1.62 11.31
CA LYS A 146 -9.19 -1.01 10.01
C LYS A 146 -8.76 0.44 10.15
N THR A 147 -9.54 1.24 10.87
CA THR A 147 -9.27 2.67 11.05
C THR A 147 -7.98 2.90 11.82
N GLN A 148 -7.77 2.17 12.91
CA GLN A 148 -6.57 2.23 13.74
C GLN A 148 -5.33 1.86 12.93
N LEU A 149 -5.44 0.80 12.14
CA LEU A 149 -4.37 0.35 11.26
C LEU A 149 -4.03 1.40 10.18
N VAL A 150 -5.04 1.97 9.52
CA VAL A 150 -4.81 3.06 8.54
C VAL A 150 -4.14 4.25 9.20
N ILE A 151 -4.57 4.67 10.40
CA ILE A 151 -3.93 5.78 11.14
C ILE A 151 -2.45 5.47 11.41
N ALA A 152 -2.14 4.25 11.87
CA ALA A 152 -0.77 3.84 12.14
C ALA A 152 0.09 3.84 10.86
N LEU A 153 -0.44 3.31 9.75
CA LEU A 153 0.23 3.30 8.44
C LEU A 153 0.46 4.72 7.91
N VAL A 154 -0.54 5.62 8.03
CA VAL A 154 -0.43 7.02 7.64
C VAL A 154 0.65 7.72 8.45
N ALA A 155 0.61 7.56 9.79
CA ALA A 155 1.60 8.14 10.67
C ALA A 155 3.02 7.64 10.37
N ALA A 156 3.19 6.37 10.00
CA ALA A 156 4.48 5.80 9.63
C ALA A 156 5.02 6.31 8.28
N GLN A 157 4.18 6.84 7.39
CA GLN A 157 4.55 7.10 6.01
C GLN A 157 4.50 8.57 5.57
N TYR A 158 3.70 9.44 6.22
CA TYR A 158 3.52 10.83 5.74
C TYR A 158 4.84 11.60 5.63
N ALA A 159 5.83 11.29 6.46
CA ALA A 159 7.11 11.98 6.47
C ALA A 159 7.93 11.78 5.18
N TYR A 160 7.82 10.61 4.52
CA TYR A 160 8.43 10.36 3.22
C TYR A 160 7.86 11.29 2.15
N PHE A 161 6.55 11.46 2.14
CA PHE A 161 5.87 12.39 1.23
C PHE A 161 6.19 13.84 1.55
N ALA A 162 6.25 14.20 2.84
CA ALA A 162 6.59 15.55 3.28
C ALA A 162 8.02 15.94 2.83
N ARG A 163 8.98 15.03 3.01
CA ARG A 163 10.37 15.26 2.58
C ARG A 163 10.47 15.40 1.06
N THR A 164 9.77 14.55 0.31
CA THR A 164 9.73 14.61 -1.16
C THR A 164 9.09 15.90 -1.65
N ALA A 165 7.94 16.26 -1.09
CA ALA A 165 7.22 17.46 -1.46
C ALA A 165 8.03 18.74 -1.13
N TYR A 166 8.68 18.76 0.04
CA TYR A 166 9.55 19.86 0.42
C TYR A 166 10.71 20.06 -0.55
N GLY A 167 11.42 18.98 -0.91
CA GLY A 167 12.53 19.04 -1.86
C GLY A 167 12.09 19.51 -3.25
N ALA A 168 10.98 18.95 -3.75
CA ALA A 168 10.41 19.33 -5.05
C ALA A 168 9.91 20.78 -5.06
N ALA A 169 9.19 21.20 -4.02
CA ALA A 169 8.66 22.56 -3.92
C ALA A 169 9.77 23.61 -3.77
N THR A 170 10.84 23.30 -3.02
CA THR A 170 12.00 24.19 -2.86
C THR A 170 12.72 24.39 -4.20
N ALA A 171 12.93 23.31 -4.96
CA ALA A 171 13.53 23.38 -6.29
C ALA A 171 12.65 24.14 -7.29
N GLU A 172 11.33 23.89 -7.25
CA GLU A 172 10.38 24.52 -8.16
C GLU A 172 10.24 26.02 -7.90
N ARG A 173 10.28 26.43 -6.65
CA ARG A 173 10.19 27.82 -6.22
C ARG A 173 11.35 28.70 -6.70
N GLN A 174 12.50 28.12 -7.01
CA GLN A 174 13.68 28.84 -7.50
C GLN A 174 13.65 29.11 -9.01
N LYS A 175 12.61 28.68 -9.71
CA LYS A 175 12.48 28.87 -11.15
C LYS A 175 11.90 30.25 -11.48
N ASP A 176 12.41 30.88 -12.54
CA ASP A 176 12.07 32.24 -12.98
C ASP A 176 10.57 32.48 -13.12
N TYR A 177 9.82 31.50 -13.63
CA TYR A 177 8.37 31.66 -13.80
C TYR A 177 7.59 31.69 -12.49
N VAL A 178 8.09 31.02 -11.42
CA VAL A 178 7.49 31.09 -10.09
C VAL A 178 7.85 32.42 -9.42
N GLU A 179 9.07 32.90 -9.63
CA GLU A 179 9.49 34.22 -9.18
C GLU A 179 8.66 35.33 -9.84
N ALA A 180 8.50 35.27 -11.16
CA ALA A 180 7.65 36.19 -11.91
C ALA A 180 6.18 36.14 -11.41
N ALA A 181 5.61 34.93 -11.17
CA ALA A 181 4.26 34.79 -10.62
C ALA A 181 4.14 35.38 -9.21
N SER A 182 5.21 35.30 -8.40
CA SER A 182 5.25 35.86 -7.03
C SER A 182 5.41 37.37 -7.02
N ALA A 183 5.96 37.96 -8.08
CA ALA A 183 6.09 39.41 -8.24
C ALA A 183 4.76 40.08 -8.70
N THR A 184 3.77 39.29 -9.12
CA THR A 184 2.43 39.79 -9.46
C THR A 184 1.55 39.86 -8.19
N PRO A 185 0.49 40.69 -8.14
CA PRO A 185 -0.40 40.80 -6.97
C PRO A 185 -1.32 39.56 -6.83
N LEU A 186 -0.76 38.36 -6.98
CA LEU A 186 -1.47 37.09 -6.78
C LEU A 186 -1.36 36.65 -5.32
N PRO A 187 -2.45 36.16 -4.72
CA PRO A 187 -2.39 35.58 -3.38
C PRO A 187 -1.51 34.31 -3.40
N GLY A 188 -0.63 34.16 -2.38
CA GLY A 188 0.36 33.09 -2.32
C GLY A 188 -0.21 31.68 -2.48
N TRP A 189 -1.43 31.39 -1.96
CA TRP A 189 -2.08 30.10 -2.14
C TRP A 189 -2.35 29.76 -3.62
N ARG A 190 -2.59 30.77 -4.47
CA ARG A 190 -2.79 30.60 -5.90
C ARG A 190 -1.48 30.24 -6.61
N VAL A 191 -0.36 30.82 -6.19
CA VAL A 191 0.96 30.45 -6.69
C VAL A 191 1.26 28.99 -6.32
N VAL A 192 0.99 28.59 -5.07
CA VAL A 192 1.18 27.22 -4.60
C VAL A 192 0.34 26.24 -5.41
N LEU A 193 -0.97 26.45 -5.51
CA LEU A 193 -1.87 25.47 -6.14
C LEU A 193 -1.74 25.41 -7.66
N ARG A 194 -1.38 26.53 -8.33
CA ARG A 194 -1.34 26.58 -9.78
C ARG A 194 0.05 26.38 -10.38
N HIS A 195 1.11 26.68 -9.62
CA HIS A 195 2.47 26.65 -10.15
C HIS A 195 3.36 25.61 -9.41
N ILE A 196 3.28 25.50 -8.09
CA ILE A 196 4.16 24.61 -7.33
C ILE A 196 3.58 23.19 -7.26
N LEU A 197 2.36 23.03 -6.75
CA LEU A 197 1.75 21.71 -6.53
C LEU A 197 1.72 20.83 -7.78
N PRO A 198 1.29 21.30 -8.98
CA PRO A 198 1.26 20.44 -10.17
C PRO A 198 2.64 19.90 -10.57
N ASN A 199 3.68 20.68 -10.33
CA ASN A 199 5.06 20.29 -10.63
C ASN A 199 5.70 19.41 -9.54
N CYS A 200 5.11 19.36 -8.33
CA CYS A 200 5.47 18.42 -7.28
C CYS A 200 4.79 17.05 -7.43
N LEU A 201 3.71 16.94 -8.23
CA LEU A 201 2.97 15.68 -8.39
C LEU A 201 3.81 14.53 -8.99
N PRO A 202 4.64 14.72 -10.03
CA PRO A 202 5.42 13.62 -10.58
C PRO A 202 6.30 12.89 -9.55
N PRO A 203 7.17 13.56 -8.78
CA PRO A 203 7.95 12.88 -7.75
C PRO A 203 7.09 12.30 -6.62
N LEU A 204 5.95 12.91 -6.28
CA LEU A 204 5.02 12.39 -5.28
C LEU A 204 4.34 11.11 -5.75
N ILE A 205 3.95 11.01 -7.03
CA ILE A 205 3.38 9.78 -7.62
C ILE A 205 4.40 8.66 -7.57
N VAL A 206 5.66 8.94 -7.92
CA VAL A 206 6.74 7.94 -7.86
C VAL A 206 6.93 7.41 -6.45
N VAL A 207 7.03 8.31 -5.46
CA VAL A 207 7.13 7.88 -4.05
C VAL A 207 5.87 7.15 -3.61
N GLY A 208 4.68 7.59 -4.10
CA GLY A 208 3.39 6.99 -3.81
C GLY A 208 3.32 5.51 -4.18
N THR A 209 3.85 5.11 -5.34
CA THR A 209 3.86 3.69 -5.73
C THR A 209 4.66 2.83 -4.77
N VAL A 210 5.85 3.28 -4.38
CA VAL A 210 6.70 2.58 -3.40
C VAL A 210 6.02 2.54 -2.02
N GLN A 211 5.41 3.63 -1.60
CA GLN A 211 4.78 3.70 -0.28
C GLN A 211 3.50 2.87 -0.18
N VAL A 212 2.77 2.67 -1.27
CA VAL A 212 1.65 1.71 -1.30
C VAL A 212 2.16 0.28 -1.06
N ALA A 213 3.24 -0.14 -1.73
CA ALA A 213 3.84 -1.45 -1.50
C ALA A 213 4.35 -1.61 -0.06
N ASN A 214 5.00 -0.56 0.48
CA ASN A 214 5.46 -0.53 1.87
C ASN A 214 4.29 -0.59 2.87
N ALA A 215 3.16 0.08 2.59
CA ALA A 215 1.96 0.02 3.43
C ALA A 215 1.37 -1.39 3.48
N ILE A 216 1.28 -2.07 2.31
CA ILE A 216 0.82 -3.45 2.21
C ILE A 216 1.75 -4.39 3.00
N SER A 217 3.06 -4.22 2.85
CA SER A 217 4.05 -5.02 3.59
C SER A 217 3.96 -4.80 5.09
N LEU A 218 3.81 -3.55 5.52
CA LEU A 218 3.70 -3.17 6.92
C LEU A 218 2.39 -3.68 7.55
N GLU A 219 1.26 -3.55 6.83
CA GLU A 219 -0.04 -4.13 7.23
C GLU A 219 0.10 -5.64 7.44
N ALA A 220 0.65 -6.35 6.45
CA ALA A 220 0.80 -7.79 6.51
C ALA A 220 1.70 -8.21 7.68
N THR A 221 2.75 -7.47 7.98
CA THR A 221 3.65 -7.73 9.11
C THR A 221 2.93 -7.50 10.44
N LEU A 222 2.16 -6.40 10.59
CA LEU A 222 1.38 -6.12 11.80
C LEU A 222 0.29 -7.18 12.01
N SER A 223 -0.39 -7.60 10.95
CA SER A 223 -1.40 -8.66 10.98
C SER A 223 -0.78 -10.01 11.30
N PHE A 224 0.41 -10.32 10.77
CA PHE A 224 1.18 -11.53 11.12
C PHE A 224 1.55 -11.57 12.60
N LEU A 225 1.90 -10.43 13.19
CA LEU A 225 2.22 -10.31 14.62
C LEU A 225 0.97 -10.30 15.53
N GLY A 226 -0.23 -10.41 14.95
CA GLY A 226 -1.50 -10.41 15.69
C GLY A 226 -1.96 -9.02 16.15
N LEU A 227 -1.32 -7.95 15.66
CA LEU A 227 -1.65 -6.56 16.00
C LEU A 227 -2.40 -5.82 14.86
N GLY A 228 -2.69 -6.50 13.75
CA GLY A 228 -3.40 -5.93 12.62
C GLY A 228 -4.92 -5.98 12.77
N LEU A 229 -5.56 -6.63 11.80
CA LEU A 229 -7.01 -6.81 11.78
C LEU A 229 -7.47 -7.94 12.71
N PRO A 230 -8.72 -7.91 13.17
CA PRO A 230 -9.27 -9.00 13.98
C PRO A 230 -9.33 -10.32 13.17
N PRO A 231 -9.32 -11.50 13.84
CA PRO A 231 -9.32 -12.81 13.16
C PRO A 231 -10.53 -13.06 12.26
N THR A 232 -11.59 -12.30 12.41
CA THR A 232 -12.80 -12.34 11.57
C THR A 232 -12.56 -11.77 10.18
N GLU A 233 -11.50 -10.99 9.99
CA GLU A 233 -11.17 -10.37 8.71
C GLU A 233 -9.94 -11.04 8.08
N PRO A 234 -10.12 -11.76 6.97
CA PRO A 234 -9.03 -12.49 6.33
C PRO A 234 -8.09 -11.54 5.58
N SER A 235 -7.09 -10.95 6.27
CA SER A 235 -5.98 -10.30 5.58
C SER A 235 -4.92 -11.33 5.20
N LEU A 236 -4.10 -11.02 4.17
CA LEU A 236 -3.03 -11.93 3.76
C LEU A 236 -2.04 -12.21 4.90
N GLY A 237 -1.68 -11.18 5.68
CA GLY A 237 -0.80 -11.33 6.84
C GLY A 237 -1.39 -12.23 7.92
N MET A 238 -2.68 -12.09 8.21
CA MET A 238 -3.40 -12.95 9.16
C MET A 238 -3.46 -14.41 8.68
N LEU A 239 -3.74 -14.64 7.38
CA LEU A 239 -3.75 -16.00 6.80
C LEU A 239 -2.37 -16.66 6.91
N ILE A 240 -1.30 -15.91 6.65
CA ILE A 240 0.08 -16.40 6.80
C ILE A 240 0.35 -16.77 8.25
N ALA A 241 -0.01 -15.91 9.22
CA ALA A 241 0.19 -16.15 10.63
C ALA A 241 -0.55 -17.40 11.13
N ASN A 242 -1.83 -17.54 10.76
CA ASN A 242 -2.64 -18.69 11.12
C ASN A 242 -2.10 -19.99 10.52
N GLY A 243 -1.62 -19.94 9.26
CA GLY A 243 -1.04 -21.09 8.59
C GLY A 243 0.33 -21.48 9.15
N PHE A 244 1.11 -20.53 9.63
CA PHE A 244 2.46 -20.76 10.14
C PHE A 244 2.50 -21.79 11.29
N GLN A 245 1.49 -21.77 12.15
CA GLN A 245 1.35 -22.71 13.26
C GLN A 245 1.22 -24.18 12.79
N TYR A 246 0.79 -24.40 11.56
CA TYR A 246 0.55 -25.73 10.98
C TYR A 246 1.62 -26.19 10.00
N MET A 247 2.66 -25.37 9.76
CA MET A 247 3.73 -25.71 8.81
C MET A 247 4.48 -27.00 9.21
N MET A 248 4.78 -27.14 10.50
CA MET A 248 5.47 -28.31 11.02
C MET A 248 4.63 -29.60 10.99
N SER A 249 3.30 -29.47 10.88
CA SER A 249 2.38 -30.61 10.74
C SER A 249 2.09 -30.98 9.27
N GLY A 250 2.90 -30.47 8.34
CA GLY A 250 2.79 -30.76 6.90
C GLY A 250 1.67 -30.01 6.16
N ARG A 251 0.97 -29.09 6.83
CA ARG A 251 -0.12 -28.29 6.22
C ARG A 251 0.39 -26.95 5.71
N THR A 252 1.40 -26.99 4.88
CA THR A 252 2.14 -25.82 4.40
C THR A 252 1.31 -24.88 3.52
N TRP A 253 0.32 -25.43 2.80
CA TRP A 253 -0.52 -24.65 1.87
C TRP A 253 -1.23 -23.46 2.53
N ILE A 254 -1.62 -23.59 3.84
CA ILE A 254 -2.38 -22.57 4.56
C ILE A 254 -1.60 -21.27 4.68
N SER A 255 -0.26 -21.33 4.78
CA SER A 255 0.63 -20.17 4.89
C SER A 255 1.29 -19.81 3.57
N VAL A 256 1.70 -20.82 2.78
CA VAL A 256 2.49 -20.62 1.56
C VAL A 256 1.68 -19.93 0.46
N TYR A 257 0.44 -20.32 0.21
CA TYR A 257 -0.36 -19.69 -0.86
C TYR A 257 -0.69 -18.23 -0.61
N PRO A 258 -1.14 -17.81 0.61
CA PRO A 258 -1.29 -16.38 0.91
C PRO A 258 0.04 -15.63 0.85
N GLY A 259 1.15 -16.27 1.27
CA GLY A 259 2.50 -15.72 1.16
C GLY A 259 2.92 -15.44 -0.28
N ILE A 260 2.69 -16.39 -1.20
CA ILE A 260 2.94 -16.20 -2.63
C ILE A 260 2.09 -15.05 -3.18
N ALA A 261 0.80 -14.99 -2.85
CA ALA A 261 -0.08 -13.92 -3.29
C ALA A 261 0.40 -12.54 -2.81
N LEU A 262 0.84 -12.43 -1.56
CA LEU A 262 1.40 -11.20 -1.00
C LEU A 262 2.70 -10.79 -1.71
N ILE A 263 3.64 -11.71 -1.90
CA ILE A 263 4.91 -11.44 -2.57
C ILE A 263 4.66 -10.99 -4.01
N LEU A 264 3.81 -11.70 -4.76
CA LEU A 264 3.47 -11.33 -6.13
C LEU A 264 2.89 -9.92 -6.21
N LEU A 265 1.99 -9.55 -5.30
CA LEU A 265 1.40 -8.22 -5.25
C LEU A 265 2.45 -7.15 -4.98
N ILE A 266 3.28 -7.31 -3.93
CA ILE A 266 4.31 -6.33 -3.53
C ILE A 266 5.35 -6.16 -4.63
N VAL A 267 5.87 -7.28 -5.19
CA VAL A 267 6.88 -7.24 -6.25
C VAL A 267 6.34 -6.59 -7.50
N ALA A 268 5.10 -6.92 -7.89
CA ALA A 268 4.47 -6.32 -9.07
C ALA A 268 4.29 -4.81 -8.92
N ILE A 269 3.81 -4.34 -7.75
CA ILE A 269 3.66 -2.90 -7.48
C ILE A 269 5.03 -2.19 -7.52
N ASN A 270 6.08 -2.78 -6.93
CA ASN A 270 7.42 -2.19 -6.93
C ASN A 270 7.99 -2.08 -8.35
N ILE A 271 7.90 -3.15 -9.17
CA ILE A 271 8.38 -3.11 -10.57
C ILE A 271 7.65 -2.03 -11.38
N VAL A 272 6.34 -1.92 -11.22
CA VAL A 272 5.56 -0.85 -11.88
C VAL A 272 6.01 0.52 -11.38
N GLY A 273 6.24 0.66 -10.06
CA GLY A 273 6.74 1.90 -9.45
C GLY A 273 8.10 2.32 -9.97
N ASP A 274 9.04 1.38 -10.08
CA ASP A 274 10.37 1.64 -10.64
C ASP A 274 10.28 2.09 -12.11
N GLN A 275 9.45 1.44 -12.92
CA GLN A 275 9.25 1.85 -14.31
C GLN A 275 8.62 3.24 -14.43
N VAL A 276 7.68 3.57 -13.57
CA VAL A 276 7.10 4.93 -13.48
C VAL A 276 8.17 5.95 -13.10
N ARG A 277 9.02 5.62 -12.11
CA ARG A 277 10.14 6.46 -11.69
C ARG A 277 11.12 6.75 -12.82
N ASP A 278 11.52 5.71 -13.58
CA ASP A 278 12.46 5.85 -14.69
C ASP A 278 11.94 6.77 -15.78
N GLN A 279 10.65 6.73 -16.05
CA GLN A 279 10.01 7.58 -17.06
C GLN A 279 9.87 9.05 -16.64
N PHE A 280 9.76 9.32 -15.34
CA PHE A 280 9.75 10.68 -14.82
C PHE A 280 11.15 11.27 -14.62
N ASN A 281 12.22 10.46 -14.80
CA ASN A 281 13.60 10.93 -14.67
C ASN A 281 14.12 11.50 -16.00
N PRO A 282 14.30 12.83 -16.13
CA PRO A 282 14.75 13.45 -17.38
C PRO A 282 16.17 13.05 -17.80
N ARG A 283 16.98 12.54 -16.87
CA ARG A 283 18.38 12.16 -17.13
C ARG A 283 18.52 10.82 -17.85
N LEU A 284 17.47 10.00 -17.84
CA LEU A 284 17.45 8.69 -18.50
C LEU A 284 16.83 8.76 -19.92
N ARG A 285 16.25 9.89 -20.29
CA ARG A 285 15.78 10.11 -21.66
C ARG A 285 17.00 10.37 -22.57
N LYS A 286 17.38 9.32 -23.32
CA LYS A 286 18.30 9.43 -24.44
C LYS A 286 17.63 10.01 -25.66
#